data_52539bafeebf66655c854284646cde57
#
_entry.id   52539bafeebf66655c854284646cde57
#
_cell.length_a   1.000
_cell.length_b   1.000
_cell.length_c   1.000
_cell.angle_alpha   90.00
_cell.angle_beta   90.00
_cell.angle_gamma   90.00
#
_symmetry.space_group_name_H-M   'P 1'
#
loop_
_entity.id
_entity.type
_entity.pdbx_description
1 polymer ?
#
loop_
_entity_poly.entity_id
_entity_poly.type
_entity_poly.pdbx_seq_one_letter_code
_entity_poly.pdbx_strand_id
1 'polypeptide(L)'
;MTDVLTLLLLASLGALFYVYAGYLLLLRLIVRIRGARPIRHASITPSLTLVISAYNEAAVIRKKIENALALEYPADCREIVVVSDASEDGTDEIVKEYASRGVRLFRQTERRGKTAGLNAVLPTVRGEVVVFSDANAMYKKNALLMLARNFADDEVGCVTGEARYLPRGKAVADRG
;
A
#
# COMPACT_ATOMS: atom_id res chain seq x y z
N MET A 1 -3.48 -20.69 -47.87
CA MET A 1 -3.64 -19.34 -47.30
C MET A 1 -4.77 -19.29 -46.27
N THR A 2 -5.91 -19.91 -46.52
CA THR A 2 -7.04 -20.04 -45.57
C THR A 2 -6.65 -20.75 -44.28
N ASP A 3 -5.86 -21.85 -44.36
CA ASP A 3 -5.47 -22.64 -43.17
C ASP A 3 -4.61 -21.87 -42.19
N VAL A 4 -3.69 -21.01 -42.68
CA VAL A 4 -2.84 -20.17 -41.82
C VAL A 4 -3.65 -19.09 -41.12
N LEU A 5 -4.61 -18.46 -41.80
CA LEU A 5 -5.51 -17.47 -41.21
C LEU A 5 -6.43 -18.11 -40.15
N THR A 6 -6.93 -19.29 -40.44
CA THR A 6 -7.75 -20.06 -39.50
C THR A 6 -6.95 -20.44 -38.25
N LEU A 7 -5.72 -20.91 -38.40
CA LEU A 7 -4.82 -21.21 -37.29
C LEU A 7 -4.52 -19.97 -36.43
N LEU A 8 -4.23 -18.83 -37.07
CA LEU A 8 -3.98 -17.57 -36.36
C LEU A 8 -5.23 -17.10 -35.61
N LEU A 9 -6.41 -17.24 -36.20
CA LEU A 9 -7.68 -16.91 -35.53
C LEU A 9 -7.90 -17.81 -34.30
N LEU A 10 -7.76 -19.11 -34.46
CA LEU A 10 -7.92 -20.05 -33.34
C LEU A 10 -6.91 -19.83 -32.23
N ALA A 11 -5.64 -19.56 -32.57
CA ALA A 11 -4.61 -19.22 -31.61
C ALA A 11 -4.92 -17.92 -30.85
N SER A 12 -5.43 -16.91 -31.54
CA SER A 12 -5.83 -15.64 -30.93
C SER A 12 -7.03 -15.82 -29.98
N LEU A 13 -8.03 -16.58 -30.40
CA LEU A 13 -9.18 -16.92 -29.54
C LEU A 13 -8.76 -17.75 -28.31
N GLY A 14 -7.85 -18.71 -28.51
CA GLY A 14 -7.26 -19.49 -27.40
C GLY A 14 -6.47 -18.63 -26.43
N ALA A 15 -5.68 -17.69 -26.92
CA ALA A 15 -4.95 -16.72 -26.08
C ALA A 15 -5.90 -15.82 -25.28
N LEU A 16 -6.94 -15.30 -25.91
CA LEU A 16 -7.98 -14.52 -25.23
C LEU A 16 -8.67 -15.34 -24.14
N PHE A 17 -9.10 -16.56 -24.48
CA PHE A 17 -9.71 -17.47 -23.47
C PHE A 17 -8.76 -17.71 -22.31
N TYR A 18 -7.47 -17.99 -22.58
CA TYR A 18 -6.47 -18.22 -21.53
C TYR A 18 -6.32 -17.00 -20.62
N VAL A 19 -6.19 -15.81 -21.18
CA VAL A 19 -6.00 -14.57 -20.38
C VAL A 19 -7.21 -14.27 -19.50
N TYR A 20 -8.44 -14.41 -20.02
CA TYR A 20 -9.67 -14.03 -19.30
C TYR A 20 -10.26 -15.11 -18.41
N ALA A 21 -10.07 -16.38 -18.74
CA ALA A 21 -10.67 -17.48 -18.01
C ALA A 21 -9.67 -18.61 -17.68
N GLY A 22 -8.88 -19.06 -18.64
CA GLY A 22 -8.02 -20.24 -18.52
C GLY A 22 -6.99 -20.10 -17.43
N TYR A 23 -6.35 -18.93 -17.28
CA TYR A 23 -5.39 -18.66 -16.22
C TYR A 23 -6.02 -18.75 -14.82
N LEU A 24 -7.20 -18.17 -14.63
CA LEU A 24 -7.90 -18.23 -13.34
C LEU A 24 -8.35 -19.67 -13.00
N LEU A 25 -8.81 -20.41 -14.00
CA LEU A 25 -9.19 -21.83 -13.83
C LEU A 25 -7.97 -22.67 -13.48
N LEU A 26 -6.85 -22.45 -14.15
CA LEU A 26 -5.58 -23.13 -13.88
C LEU A 26 -5.09 -22.84 -12.45
N LEU A 27 -5.11 -21.58 -12.01
CA LEU A 27 -4.75 -21.23 -10.64
C LEU A 27 -5.67 -21.89 -9.61
N ARG A 28 -6.97 -21.88 -9.84
CA ARG A 28 -7.93 -22.58 -8.96
C ARG A 28 -7.65 -24.07 -8.87
N LEU A 29 -7.33 -24.69 -10.01
CA LEU A 29 -6.98 -26.11 -10.04
C LEU A 29 -5.69 -26.39 -9.27
N ILE A 30 -4.66 -25.59 -9.47
CA ILE A 30 -3.37 -25.71 -8.74
C ILE A 30 -3.59 -25.57 -7.23
N VAL A 31 -4.34 -24.55 -6.80
CA VAL A 31 -4.66 -24.34 -5.38
C VAL A 31 -5.47 -25.50 -4.82
N ARG A 32 -6.43 -26.06 -5.60
CA ARG A 32 -7.22 -27.20 -5.16
C ARG A 32 -6.38 -28.48 -4.99
N ILE A 33 -5.39 -28.70 -5.85
CA ILE A 33 -4.50 -29.88 -5.80
C ILE A 33 -3.46 -29.73 -4.68
N ARG A 34 -2.84 -28.55 -4.55
CA ARG A 34 -1.79 -28.31 -3.55
C ARG A 34 -2.32 -27.99 -2.15
N GLY A 35 -3.60 -27.61 -2.05
CA GLY A 35 -4.18 -27.04 -0.84
C GLY A 35 -3.76 -25.59 -0.63
N ALA A 36 -4.58 -24.81 0.09
CA ALA A 36 -4.20 -23.49 0.56
C ALA A 36 -3.36 -23.66 1.83
N ARG A 37 -2.16 -23.07 1.84
CA ARG A 37 -1.35 -23.05 3.05
C ARG A 37 -1.99 -22.06 4.04
N PRO A 38 -2.30 -22.48 5.29
CA PRO A 38 -2.75 -21.55 6.32
C PRO A 38 -1.59 -20.63 6.72
N ILE A 39 -1.83 -19.32 6.70
CA ILE A 39 -0.88 -18.32 7.20
C ILE A 39 -1.01 -18.25 8.72
N ARG A 40 0.11 -18.28 9.45
CA ARG A 40 0.12 -18.07 10.89
C ARG A 40 -0.13 -16.58 11.18
N HIS A 41 -1.07 -16.34 12.08
CA HIS A 41 -1.34 -15.00 12.59
C HIS A 41 -1.02 -14.96 14.08
N ALA A 42 -0.30 -13.92 14.51
CA ALA A 42 -0.11 -13.64 15.93
C ALA A 42 -0.20 -12.13 16.20
N SER A 43 -0.49 -11.77 17.41
CA SER A 43 -0.48 -10.37 17.83
C SER A 43 0.97 -9.94 18.04
N ILE A 44 1.58 -9.41 17.00
CA ILE A 44 2.95 -8.89 17.01
C ILE A 44 2.96 -7.42 16.60
N THR A 45 3.95 -6.69 17.06
CA THR A 45 4.17 -5.28 16.75
C THR A 45 5.63 -5.04 16.34
N PRO A 46 6.07 -5.58 15.17
CA PRO A 46 7.41 -5.30 14.66
C PRO A 46 7.61 -3.80 14.45
N SER A 47 8.85 -3.34 14.42
CA SER A 47 9.13 -1.96 14.06
C SER A 47 8.61 -1.66 12.65
N LEU A 48 7.87 -0.55 12.49
CA LEU A 48 7.14 -0.26 11.26
C LEU A 48 7.38 1.19 10.82
N THR A 49 7.65 1.39 9.52
CA THR A 49 7.63 2.72 8.91
C THR A 49 6.44 2.86 7.97
N LEU A 50 5.54 3.81 8.28
CA LEU A 50 4.46 4.23 7.39
C LEU A 50 4.99 5.32 6.45
N VAL A 51 5.18 4.98 5.18
CA VAL A 51 5.63 5.88 4.11
C VAL A 51 4.42 6.41 3.35
N ILE A 52 4.19 7.72 3.41
CA ILE A 52 3.07 8.40 2.76
C ILE A 52 3.61 9.18 1.55
N SER A 53 3.19 8.83 0.35
CA SER A 53 3.56 9.55 -0.88
C SER A 53 2.63 10.75 -1.09
N ALA A 54 3.22 11.91 -1.38
CA ALA A 54 2.49 13.15 -1.63
C ALA A 54 3.10 13.94 -2.80
N TYR A 55 2.24 14.50 -3.65
CA TYR A 55 2.59 15.50 -4.64
C TYR A 55 1.42 16.46 -4.80
N ASN A 56 1.58 17.71 -4.35
CA ASN A 56 0.53 18.73 -4.35
C ASN A 56 -0.77 18.26 -3.67
N GLU A 57 -0.63 17.84 -2.41
CA GLU A 57 -1.71 17.25 -1.60
C GLU A 57 -2.08 18.13 -0.38
N ALA A 58 -1.84 19.46 -0.44
CA ALA A 58 -2.11 20.38 0.68
C ALA A 58 -3.55 20.28 1.20
N ALA A 59 -4.52 20.00 0.33
CA ALA A 59 -5.93 19.88 0.70
C ALA A 59 -6.24 18.66 1.61
N VAL A 60 -5.43 17.60 1.56
CA VAL A 60 -5.74 16.33 2.24
C VAL A 60 -4.63 15.85 3.18
N ILE A 61 -3.38 16.33 3.01
CA ILE A 61 -2.23 15.81 3.74
C ILE A 61 -2.36 15.98 5.27
N ARG A 62 -2.93 17.09 5.75
CA ARG A 62 -3.20 17.31 7.18
C ARG A 62 -4.08 16.20 7.75
N LYS A 63 -5.21 15.92 7.08
CA LYS A 63 -6.13 14.88 7.49
C LYS A 63 -5.48 13.49 7.46
N LYS A 64 -4.61 13.23 6.46
CA LYS A 64 -3.86 11.99 6.36
C LYS A 64 -2.89 11.80 7.52
N ILE A 65 -2.14 12.83 7.88
CA ILE A 65 -1.20 12.78 9.01
C ILE A 65 -1.93 12.56 10.34
N GLU A 66 -3.04 13.28 10.58
CA GLU A 66 -3.86 13.06 11.78
C GLU A 66 -4.42 11.63 11.82
N ASN A 67 -4.90 11.09 10.69
CA ASN A 67 -5.31 9.70 10.60
C ASN A 67 -4.16 8.74 10.92
N ALA A 68 -2.96 8.98 10.39
CA ALA A 68 -1.78 8.16 10.65
C ALA A 68 -1.34 8.19 12.12
N LEU A 69 -1.39 9.35 12.76
CA LEU A 69 -1.05 9.53 14.17
C LEU A 69 -2.08 8.87 15.11
N ALA A 70 -3.35 8.79 14.68
CA ALA A 70 -4.43 8.17 15.45
C ALA A 70 -4.51 6.63 15.30
N LEU A 71 -3.61 6.00 14.52
CA LEU A 71 -3.58 4.54 14.37
C LEU A 71 -3.15 3.86 15.66
N GLU A 72 -3.84 2.77 16.00
CA GLU A 72 -3.54 1.90 17.12
C GLU A 72 -2.29 1.06 16.82
N TYR A 73 -1.13 1.63 17.13
CA TYR A 73 0.18 0.97 17.03
C TYR A 73 1.13 1.60 18.04
N PRO A 74 1.99 0.84 18.74
CA PRO A 74 2.93 1.40 19.70
C PRO A 74 3.77 2.53 19.09
N ALA A 75 3.85 3.67 19.77
CA ALA A 75 4.50 4.86 19.21
C ALA A 75 6.02 4.69 19.06
N ASP A 76 6.64 3.92 19.92
CA ASP A 76 8.05 3.53 19.90
C ASP A 76 8.41 2.53 18.79
N CYS A 77 7.40 1.79 18.30
CA CYS A 77 7.55 0.85 17.19
C CYS A 77 7.08 1.43 15.85
N ARG A 78 6.70 2.71 15.77
CA ARG A 78 6.16 3.32 14.56
C ARG A 78 6.91 4.57 14.15
N GLU A 79 7.41 4.61 12.91
CA GLU A 79 7.90 5.80 12.22
C GLU A 79 6.87 6.25 11.16
N ILE A 80 6.67 7.56 11.00
CA ILE A 80 5.84 8.13 9.94
C ILE A 80 6.72 9.02 9.07
N VAL A 81 6.77 8.74 7.77
CA VAL A 81 7.55 9.50 6.80
C VAL A 81 6.63 9.94 5.66
N VAL A 82 6.59 11.23 5.38
CA VAL A 82 5.95 11.77 4.19
C VAL A 82 7.00 12.01 3.12
N VAL A 83 6.83 11.37 1.97
CA VAL A 83 7.69 11.56 0.79
C VAL A 83 7.01 12.56 -0.13
N SER A 84 7.58 13.75 -0.25
CA SER A 84 7.11 14.80 -1.14
C SER A 84 7.89 14.78 -2.45
N ASP A 85 7.19 14.65 -3.57
CA ASP A 85 7.74 14.66 -4.93
C ASP A 85 7.87 16.10 -5.46
N ALA A 86 8.61 16.95 -4.73
CA ALA A 86 8.78 18.37 -5.03
C ALA A 86 7.46 19.15 -5.09
N SER A 87 6.61 19.02 -4.05
CA SER A 87 5.36 19.78 -3.96
C SER A 87 5.58 21.29 -3.88
N GLU A 88 4.64 22.07 -4.48
CA GLU A 88 4.71 23.54 -4.59
C GLU A 88 3.46 24.24 -4.05
N ASP A 89 2.50 23.48 -3.50
CA ASP A 89 1.16 23.95 -3.08
C ASP A 89 1.03 24.19 -1.57
N GLY A 90 2.15 24.12 -0.82
CA GLY A 90 2.15 24.22 0.66
C GLY A 90 2.05 22.87 1.38
N THR A 91 2.08 21.74 0.64
CA THR A 91 2.10 20.39 1.25
C THR A 91 3.23 20.22 2.24
N ASP A 92 4.45 20.63 1.87
CA ASP A 92 5.66 20.46 2.67
C ASP A 92 5.63 21.26 3.98
N GLU A 93 5.09 22.48 3.94
CA GLU A 93 4.93 23.37 5.09
C GLU A 93 3.96 22.73 6.10
N ILE A 94 2.84 22.17 5.62
CA ILE A 94 1.90 21.45 6.47
C ILE A 94 2.57 20.24 7.13
N VAL A 95 3.36 19.47 6.40
CA VAL A 95 4.06 18.29 6.97
C VAL A 95 5.04 18.71 8.07
N LYS A 96 5.78 19.81 7.87
CA LYS A 96 6.75 20.35 8.85
C LYS A 96 6.12 20.72 10.19
N GLU A 97 4.84 21.16 10.20
CA GLU A 97 4.11 21.46 11.44
C GLU A 97 4.02 20.25 12.39
N TYR A 98 4.10 19.01 11.83
CA TYR A 98 4.02 17.77 12.58
C TYR A 98 5.38 17.18 12.99
N ALA A 99 6.49 17.87 12.74
CA ALA A 99 7.83 17.40 13.09
C ALA A 99 7.96 17.11 14.59
N SER A 100 7.40 17.98 15.45
CA SER A 100 7.37 17.78 16.91
C SER A 100 6.55 16.59 17.38
N ARG A 101 5.66 16.07 16.52
CA ARG A 101 4.84 14.87 16.74
C ARG A 101 5.44 13.60 16.11
N GLY A 102 6.70 13.65 15.65
CA GLY A 102 7.43 12.50 15.12
C GLY A 102 7.16 12.19 13.64
N VAL A 103 6.59 13.14 12.88
CA VAL A 103 6.42 13.00 11.42
C VAL A 103 7.62 13.57 10.71
N ARG A 104 8.28 12.75 9.88
CA ARG A 104 9.44 13.15 9.09
C ARG A 104 9.06 13.48 7.66
N LEU A 105 9.51 14.62 7.16
CA LEU A 105 9.43 14.98 5.75
C LEU A 105 10.69 14.49 5.01
N PHE A 106 10.50 13.75 3.92
CA PHE A 106 11.52 13.45 2.93
C PHE A 106 11.11 14.13 1.62
N ARG A 107 11.80 15.22 1.25
CA ARG A 107 11.50 16.00 0.05
C ARG A 107 12.47 15.63 -1.08
N GLN A 108 11.98 15.30 -2.27
CA GLN A 108 12.79 15.25 -3.48
C GLN A 108 13.14 16.67 -3.96
N THR A 109 14.34 16.88 -4.47
CA THR A 109 14.80 18.18 -4.97
C THR A 109 14.07 18.60 -6.24
N GLU A 110 13.65 17.61 -7.05
CA GLU A 110 12.92 17.78 -8.30
C GLU A 110 11.84 16.70 -8.42
N ARG A 111 10.84 16.94 -9.25
CA ARG A 111 9.78 15.98 -9.51
C ARG A 111 10.31 14.80 -10.32
N ARG A 112 10.34 13.61 -9.73
CA ARG A 112 10.83 12.36 -10.32
C ARG A 112 9.81 11.23 -10.30
N GLY A 113 8.65 11.49 -9.74
CA GLY A 113 7.55 10.54 -9.61
C GLY A 113 7.62 9.69 -8.34
N LYS A 114 6.48 9.10 -8.00
CA LYS A 114 6.26 8.32 -6.78
C LYS A 114 7.31 7.22 -6.57
N THR A 115 7.59 6.43 -7.61
CA THR A 115 8.53 5.29 -7.51
C THR A 115 9.95 5.75 -7.18
N ALA A 116 10.42 6.85 -7.78
CA ALA A 116 11.72 7.42 -7.50
C ALA A 116 11.82 7.89 -6.05
N GLY A 117 10.78 8.57 -5.54
CA GLY A 117 10.70 9.01 -4.15
C GLY A 117 10.70 7.85 -3.16
N LEU A 118 9.92 6.80 -3.45
CA LEU A 118 9.91 5.59 -2.62
C LEU A 118 11.28 4.90 -2.58
N ASN A 119 11.94 4.74 -3.73
CA ASN A 119 13.27 4.13 -3.78
C ASN A 119 14.32 4.97 -3.05
N ALA A 120 14.19 6.31 -3.10
CA ALA A 120 15.13 7.21 -2.42
C ALA A 120 14.94 7.22 -0.89
N VAL A 121 13.71 7.06 -0.39
CA VAL A 121 13.44 7.06 1.05
C VAL A 121 13.74 5.72 1.72
N LEU A 122 13.58 4.58 1.01
CA LEU A 122 13.74 3.24 1.57
C LEU A 122 15.05 3.02 2.35
N PRO A 123 16.23 3.47 1.88
CA PRO A 123 17.48 3.30 2.65
C PRO A 123 17.52 4.10 3.96
N THR A 124 16.59 5.03 4.18
CA THR A 124 16.54 5.94 5.33
C THR A 124 15.48 5.58 6.37
N VAL A 125 14.63 4.59 6.09
CA VAL A 125 13.58 4.13 7.01
C VAL A 125 14.15 3.21 8.08
N ARG A 126 13.50 3.18 9.25
CA ARG A 126 13.98 2.44 10.42
C ARG A 126 13.17 1.18 10.69
N GLY A 127 11.95 1.10 10.15
CA GLY A 127 11.06 -0.03 10.39
C GLY A 127 11.51 -1.28 9.65
N GLU A 128 11.41 -2.42 10.30
CA GLU A 128 11.55 -3.76 9.72
C GLU A 128 10.47 -4.03 8.67
N VAL A 129 9.26 -3.51 8.94
CA VAL A 129 8.13 -3.56 8.01
C VAL A 129 7.88 -2.16 7.44
N VAL A 130 7.78 -2.05 6.11
CA VAL A 130 7.46 -0.78 5.45
C VAL A 130 6.04 -0.85 4.89
N VAL A 131 5.20 0.12 5.29
CA VAL A 131 3.84 0.27 4.79
C VAL A 131 3.76 1.47 3.86
N PHE A 132 3.43 1.23 2.60
CA PHE A 132 3.23 2.28 1.61
C PHE A 132 1.78 2.77 1.61
N SER A 133 1.60 4.08 1.53
CA SER A 133 0.30 4.73 1.54
C SER A 133 0.28 5.96 0.65
N ASP A 134 -0.87 6.24 0.06
CA ASP A 134 -1.12 7.50 -0.62
C ASP A 134 -1.69 8.55 0.36
N ALA A 135 -1.50 9.84 0.06
CA ALA A 135 -1.98 10.94 0.88
C ALA A 135 -3.52 10.96 1.05
N ASN A 136 -4.27 10.44 0.09
CA ASN A 136 -5.73 10.37 0.11
C ASN A 136 -6.31 9.08 0.69
N ALA A 137 -5.47 8.08 1.02
CA ALA A 137 -5.91 6.81 1.58
C ALA A 137 -6.02 6.90 3.11
N MET A 138 -7.24 6.76 3.65
CA MET A 138 -7.50 6.79 5.10
C MET A 138 -7.57 5.37 5.66
N TYR A 139 -6.96 5.15 6.80
CA TYR A 139 -6.92 3.85 7.47
C TYR A 139 -7.90 3.77 8.63
N LYS A 140 -8.45 2.59 8.88
CA LYS A 140 -9.09 2.25 10.16
C LYS A 140 -8.05 2.25 11.27
N LYS A 141 -8.47 2.54 12.52
CA LYS A 141 -7.56 2.64 13.67
C LYS A 141 -6.66 1.42 13.85
N ASN A 142 -7.20 0.22 13.68
CA ASN A 142 -6.48 -1.04 13.85
C ASN A 142 -5.76 -1.54 12.58
N ALA A 143 -5.72 -0.76 11.50
CA ALA A 143 -5.22 -1.24 10.20
C ALA A 143 -3.77 -1.74 10.26
N LEU A 144 -2.87 -1.03 10.97
CA LEU A 144 -1.47 -1.45 11.09
C LEU A 144 -1.34 -2.76 11.86
N LEU A 145 -2.12 -2.97 12.92
CA LEU A 145 -2.14 -4.23 13.67
C LEU A 145 -2.62 -5.39 12.80
N MET A 146 -3.65 -5.14 11.96
CA MET A 146 -4.18 -6.16 11.04
C MET A 146 -3.20 -6.52 9.93
N LEU A 147 -2.38 -5.58 9.46
CA LEU A 147 -1.29 -5.86 8.53
C LEU A 147 -0.14 -6.60 9.21
N ALA A 148 0.31 -6.10 10.36
CA ALA A 148 1.48 -6.61 11.08
C ALA A 148 1.33 -8.07 11.52
N ARG A 149 0.14 -8.49 11.98
CA ARG A 149 -0.10 -9.86 12.48
C ARG A 149 0.25 -10.97 11.49
N ASN A 150 0.26 -10.67 10.19
CA ASN A 150 0.56 -11.65 9.13
C ASN A 150 2.06 -11.96 9.05
N PHE A 151 2.92 -11.04 9.47
CA PHE A 151 4.37 -11.22 9.51
C PHE A 151 4.83 -12.09 10.70
N ALA A 152 3.91 -12.64 11.48
CA ALA A 152 4.21 -13.74 12.40
C ALA A 152 4.54 -15.06 11.68
N ASP A 153 4.27 -15.14 10.38
CA ASP A 153 4.70 -16.22 9.50
C ASP A 153 5.91 -15.73 8.69
N ASP A 154 7.07 -16.30 8.94
CA ASP A 154 8.36 -15.90 8.33
C ASP A 154 8.39 -16.05 6.79
N GLU A 155 7.44 -16.79 6.22
CA GLU A 155 7.31 -16.92 4.76
C GLU A 155 6.44 -15.82 4.13
N VAL A 156 5.84 -14.94 4.95
CA VAL A 156 5.06 -13.80 4.47
C VAL A 156 5.97 -12.62 4.19
N GLY A 157 6.28 -12.37 2.93
CA GLY A 157 7.10 -11.23 2.49
C GLY A 157 6.32 -9.96 2.17
N CYS A 158 5.01 -10.06 1.92
CA CYS A 158 4.18 -8.90 1.56
C CYS A 158 2.72 -9.12 1.96
N VAL A 159 2.09 -8.04 2.45
CA VAL A 159 0.67 -8.02 2.82
C VAL A 159 0.00 -6.81 2.20
N THR A 160 -1.18 -7.00 1.61
CA THR A 160 -1.99 -5.89 1.08
C THR A 160 -3.31 -5.76 1.84
N GLY A 161 -3.73 -4.51 2.05
CA GLY A 161 -5.05 -4.21 2.58
C GLY A 161 -6.11 -4.12 1.49
N GLU A 162 -7.39 -4.20 1.88
CA GLU A 162 -8.51 -3.94 0.98
C GLU A 162 -8.82 -2.44 0.93
N ALA A 163 -8.71 -1.83 -0.26
CA ALA A 163 -9.15 -0.45 -0.49
C ALA A 163 -10.66 -0.41 -0.79
N ARG A 164 -11.39 0.42 -0.05
CA ARG A 164 -12.84 0.64 -0.26
C ARG A 164 -13.10 2.10 -0.58
N TYR A 165 -13.78 2.34 -1.69
CA TYR A 165 -14.26 3.68 -2.03
C TYR A 165 -15.50 4.01 -1.20
N LEU A 166 -15.42 5.12 -0.47
CA LEU A 166 -16.56 5.61 0.29
C LEU A 166 -17.34 6.61 -0.55
N PRO A 167 -18.70 6.58 -0.54
CA PRO A 167 -19.51 7.64 -1.12
C PRO A 167 -19.17 9.00 -0.51
N ARG A 168 -19.17 10.07 -1.31
CA ARG A 168 -18.94 11.42 -0.83
C ARG A 168 -19.84 11.72 0.40
N GLY A 169 -19.24 12.16 1.50
CA GLY A 169 -19.95 12.54 2.73
C GLY A 169 -20.07 11.45 3.81
N LYS A 170 -19.57 10.22 3.59
CA LYS A 170 -19.49 9.22 4.66
C LYS A 170 -18.07 9.20 5.25
N ALA A 171 -17.97 9.43 6.56
CA ALA A 171 -16.74 9.18 7.31
C ALA A 171 -16.42 7.67 7.29
N VAL A 172 -15.13 7.33 7.46
CA VAL A 172 -14.69 5.95 7.72
C VAL A 172 -15.33 5.53 9.04
N ALA A 173 -16.54 4.99 8.98
CA ALA A 173 -17.19 4.44 10.15
C ALA A 173 -16.47 3.14 10.51
N ASP A 174 -16.08 3.04 11.76
CA ASP A 174 -15.55 1.83 12.38
C ASP A 174 -16.70 0.80 12.45
N ARG A 175 -16.86 0.02 11.40
CA ARG A 175 -17.68 -1.18 11.45
C ARG A 175 -16.70 -2.34 11.67
N GLY A 176 -16.72 -2.78 12.93
CA GLY A 176 -16.02 -3.95 13.42
C GLY A 176 -16.25 -5.19 12.57
#